data_b7e8f835294c9c22432fee7790c4bec1
#
_entry.id   b7e8f835294c9c22432fee7790c4bec1
#
_cell.length_a   1.000
_cell.length_b   1.000
_cell.length_c   1.000
_cell.angle_alpha   90.00
_cell.angle_beta   90.00
_cell.angle_gamma   90.00
#
_symmetry.space_group_name_H-M   'P 1'
#
loop_
_entity.id
_entity.type
_entity.pdbx_description
1 polymer ?
#
loop_
_entity_poly.entity_id
_entity_poly.type
_entity_poly.pdbx_seq_one_letter_code
_entity_poly.pdbx_strand_id
1 'polypeptide(L)'
;MSSHPNNEPILSYEPGSDEKEALLKELNRQMEEVIEIPCIINGEKIYTNNTVTQVIPHNHSHVLANVHLAGKNEIEKACQSAINAQNDWIELGMDKRAAIFEKCAELLAGKWRMKINAATMLNQSKTAFQAEMRTKKLDMIIIM
;
A
#
# COMPACT_ATOMS: atom_id res chain seq x y z
N MET A 1 19.35 21.69 3.42
CA MET A 1 18.44 21.89 4.57
C MET A 1 17.11 21.33 4.13
N SER A 2 16.73 20.14 4.60
CA SER A 2 15.40 19.61 4.30
C SER A 2 14.38 20.50 5.03
N SER A 3 13.48 21.12 4.26
CA SER A 3 12.28 21.74 4.83
C SER A 3 11.55 20.65 5.62
N HIS A 4 11.07 20.97 6.83
CA HIS A 4 10.22 20.05 7.57
C HIS A 4 9.06 19.64 6.66
N PRO A 5 8.78 18.34 6.50
CA PRO A 5 7.69 17.90 5.66
C PRO A 5 6.37 18.46 6.17
N ASN A 6 5.62 19.10 5.28
CA ASN A 6 4.25 19.52 5.59
C ASN A 6 3.32 18.32 5.42
N ASN A 7 2.47 18.07 6.43
CA ASN A 7 1.43 17.07 6.31
C ASN A 7 0.43 17.48 5.22
N GLU A 8 0.01 16.52 4.40
CA GLU A 8 -1.08 16.71 3.46
C GLU A 8 -2.40 17.04 4.21
N PRO A 9 -3.31 17.81 3.60
CA PRO A 9 -4.61 18.10 4.19
C PRO A 9 -5.44 16.83 4.36
N ILE A 10 -6.19 16.76 5.48
CA ILE A 10 -7.19 15.70 5.69
C ILE A 10 -8.40 16.03 4.83
N LEU A 11 -8.83 15.07 4.00
CA LEU A 11 -10.02 15.22 3.17
C LEU A 11 -11.30 14.93 3.98
N SER A 12 -12.35 15.69 3.73
CA SER A 12 -13.60 15.60 4.49
C SER A 12 -14.57 14.54 3.97
N TYR A 13 -14.49 14.22 2.68
CA TYR A 13 -15.42 13.30 1.98
C TYR A 13 -16.89 13.74 2.11
N GLU A 14 -17.13 15.03 2.06
CA GLU A 14 -18.49 15.60 2.13
C GLU A 14 -19.36 15.16 0.95
N PRO A 15 -20.69 15.14 1.12
CA PRO A 15 -21.58 14.86 0.01
C PRO A 15 -21.36 15.79 -1.19
N GLY A 16 -21.09 15.21 -2.37
CA GLY A 16 -20.84 15.94 -3.62
C GLY A 16 -19.42 16.45 -3.80
N SER A 17 -18.48 16.09 -2.91
CA SER A 17 -17.07 16.45 -3.11
C SER A 17 -16.37 15.49 -4.10
N ASP A 18 -15.40 16.01 -4.86
CA ASP A 18 -14.63 15.25 -5.84
C ASP A 18 -13.89 14.07 -5.21
N GLU A 19 -13.35 14.25 -4.00
CA GLU A 19 -12.64 13.19 -3.27
C GLU A 19 -13.58 12.05 -2.87
N LYS A 20 -14.84 12.36 -2.52
CA LYS A 20 -15.84 11.32 -2.21
C LYS A 20 -16.21 10.54 -3.46
N GLU A 21 -16.43 11.22 -4.58
CA GLU A 21 -16.73 10.56 -5.84
C GLU A 21 -15.57 9.67 -6.30
N ALA A 22 -14.34 10.16 -6.22
CA ALA A 22 -13.13 9.40 -6.53
C ALA A 22 -12.98 8.15 -5.63
N LEU A 23 -13.24 8.29 -4.33
CA LEU A 23 -13.20 7.18 -3.38
C LEU A 23 -14.28 6.13 -3.69
N LEU A 24 -15.51 6.54 -3.96
CA LEU A 24 -16.61 5.63 -4.29
C LEU A 24 -16.34 4.88 -5.60
N LYS A 25 -15.81 5.55 -6.61
CA LYS A 25 -15.40 4.92 -7.88
C LYS A 25 -14.35 3.84 -7.65
N GLU A 26 -13.35 4.11 -6.81
CA GLU A 26 -12.30 3.15 -6.50
C GLU A 26 -12.79 1.99 -5.63
N LEU A 27 -13.70 2.24 -4.67
CA LEU A 27 -14.36 1.20 -3.89
C LEU A 27 -15.11 0.21 -4.80
N ASN A 28 -15.95 0.72 -5.71
CA ASN A 28 -16.71 -0.12 -6.64
C ASN A 28 -15.77 -0.95 -7.52
N ARG A 29 -14.71 -0.32 -8.07
CA ARG A 29 -13.71 -1.03 -8.86
C ARG A 29 -13.07 -2.19 -8.09
N GLN A 30 -12.67 -1.96 -6.83
CA GLN A 30 -12.04 -3.00 -6.01
C GLN A 30 -13.03 -4.08 -5.55
N MET A 31 -14.32 -3.78 -5.47
CA MET A 31 -15.35 -4.77 -5.17
C MET A 31 -15.66 -5.68 -6.37
N GLU A 32 -15.46 -5.22 -7.60
CA GLU A 32 -15.75 -5.99 -8.82
C GLU A 32 -14.60 -6.93 -9.22
N GLU A 33 -13.39 -6.74 -8.68
CA GLU A 33 -12.19 -7.46 -9.07
C GLU A 33 -11.63 -8.32 -7.93
N VAL A 34 -11.52 -9.63 -8.16
CA VAL A 34 -10.73 -10.50 -7.27
C VAL A 34 -9.29 -10.50 -7.76
N ILE A 35 -8.38 -9.94 -6.95
CA ILE A 35 -6.98 -9.78 -7.34
C ILE A 35 -6.11 -10.94 -6.83
N GLU A 36 -5.09 -11.31 -7.63
CA GLU A 36 -4.02 -12.21 -7.18
C GLU A 36 -2.87 -11.38 -6.59
N ILE A 37 -2.53 -11.65 -5.33
CA ILE A 37 -1.47 -10.96 -4.59
C ILE A 37 -0.26 -11.90 -4.46
N PRO A 38 0.74 -11.78 -5.36
CA PRO A 38 1.94 -12.61 -5.31
C PRO A 38 2.92 -12.13 -4.25
N CYS A 39 3.90 -12.97 -3.89
CA CYS A 39 5.12 -12.50 -3.24
C CYS A 39 5.94 -11.65 -4.22
N ILE A 40 6.47 -10.52 -3.75
CA ILE A 40 7.37 -9.68 -4.55
C ILE A 40 8.78 -9.81 -4.00
N ILE A 41 9.69 -10.39 -4.78
CA ILE A 41 11.09 -10.59 -4.38
C ILE A 41 11.98 -10.10 -5.52
N ASN A 42 12.87 -9.18 -5.24
CA ASN A 42 13.75 -8.57 -6.24
C ASN A 42 13.00 -7.98 -7.47
N GLY A 43 11.81 -7.41 -7.24
CA GLY A 43 10.96 -6.89 -8.30
C GLY A 43 10.16 -7.93 -9.10
N GLU A 44 10.38 -9.21 -8.86
CA GLU A 44 9.68 -10.32 -9.53
C GLU A 44 8.42 -10.74 -8.77
N LYS A 45 7.35 -11.05 -9.52
CA LYS A 45 6.11 -11.60 -8.97
C LYS A 45 6.21 -13.12 -8.89
N ILE A 46 6.13 -13.66 -7.67
CA ILE A 46 6.20 -15.09 -7.41
C ILE A 46 4.84 -15.59 -6.93
N TYR A 47 4.22 -16.44 -7.73
CA TYR A 47 2.96 -17.09 -7.42
C TYR A 47 3.26 -18.47 -6.82
N THR A 48 2.85 -18.68 -5.56
CA THR A 48 3.04 -19.95 -4.86
C THR A 48 1.79 -20.80 -4.97
N ASN A 49 1.91 -22.12 -4.70
CA ASN A 49 0.75 -23.01 -4.61
C ASN A 49 0.05 -22.95 -3.24
N ASN A 50 0.58 -22.16 -2.30
CA ASN A 50 0.01 -21.96 -0.97
C ASN A 50 -0.68 -20.60 -0.92
N THR A 51 -2.01 -20.60 -1.01
CA THR A 51 -2.80 -19.37 -1.07
C THR A 51 -3.82 -19.28 0.06
N VAL A 52 -4.14 -18.07 0.46
CA VAL A 52 -5.20 -17.73 1.40
C VAL A 52 -6.14 -16.74 0.73
N THR A 53 -7.45 -17.00 0.85
CA THR A 53 -8.49 -16.10 0.35
C THR A 53 -8.74 -14.99 1.36
N GLN A 54 -8.65 -13.74 0.90
CA GLN A 54 -9.01 -12.56 1.67
C GLN A 54 -10.44 -12.14 1.35
N VAL A 55 -11.27 -12.03 2.38
CA VAL A 55 -12.69 -11.61 2.28
C VAL A 55 -12.92 -10.29 2.99
N ILE A 56 -14.04 -9.62 2.66
CA ILE A 56 -14.48 -8.43 3.40
C ILE A 56 -14.91 -8.84 4.82
N PRO A 57 -14.38 -8.23 5.91
CA PRO A 57 -14.67 -8.67 7.28
C PRO A 57 -16.15 -8.54 7.69
N HIS A 58 -16.92 -7.64 7.09
CA HIS A 58 -18.35 -7.48 7.31
C HIS A 58 -19.23 -8.16 6.25
N ASN A 59 -18.61 -8.83 5.27
CA ASN A 59 -19.30 -9.61 4.24
C ASN A 59 -18.41 -10.77 3.77
N HIS A 60 -18.34 -11.84 4.52
CA HIS A 60 -17.46 -12.99 4.28
C HIS A 60 -17.76 -13.75 2.97
N SER A 61 -18.93 -13.55 2.36
CA SER A 61 -19.21 -14.11 1.03
C SER A 61 -18.52 -13.38 -0.11
N HIS A 62 -17.98 -12.17 0.16
CA HIS A 62 -17.30 -11.35 -0.85
C HIS A 62 -15.78 -11.52 -0.77
N VAL A 63 -15.23 -12.13 -1.80
CA VAL A 63 -13.77 -12.34 -1.94
C VAL A 63 -13.13 -11.11 -2.55
N LEU A 64 -12.08 -10.59 -1.91
CA LEU A 64 -11.29 -9.45 -2.40
C LEU A 64 -10.03 -9.89 -3.14
N ALA A 65 -9.38 -10.93 -2.63
CA ALA A 65 -8.09 -11.35 -3.17
C ALA A 65 -7.75 -12.80 -2.83
N ASN A 66 -6.86 -13.38 -3.64
CA ASN A 66 -6.09 -14.59 -3.29
C ASN A 66 -4.65 -14.17 -3.00
N VAL A 67 -4.19 -14.43 -1.79
CA VAL A 67 -2.86 -14.05 -1.33
C VAL A 67 -1.93 -15.26 -1.37
N HIS A 68 -0.84 -15.16 -2.10
CA HIS A 68 0.19 -16.20 -2.17
C HIS A 68 1.11 -16.09 -0.96
N LEU A 69 1.14 -17.13 -0.13
CA LEU A 69 1.97 -17.20 1.08
C LEU A 69 3.39 -17.67 0.74
N ALA A 70 4.37 -16.97 1.29
CA ALA A 70 5.76 -17.35 1.17
C ALA A 70 6.06 -18.63 1.97
N GLY A 71 6.73 -19.57 1.34
CA GLY A 71 7.35 -20.72 1.99
C GLY A 71 8.82 -20.47 2.30
N LYS A 72 9.54 -21.54 2.71
CA LYS A 72 10.96 -21.46 3.03
C LYS A 72 11.81 -20.95 1.86
N ASN A 73 11.52 -21.43 0.65
CA ASN A 73 12.28 -21.05 -0.54
C ASN A 73 12.15 -19.56 -0.89
N GLU A 74 10.93 -19.01 -0.76
CA GLU A 74 10.66 -17.60 -1.02
C GLU A 74 11.35 -16.72 0.02
N ILE A 75 11.35 -17.14 1.30
CA ILE A 75 12.04 -16.43 2.38
C ILE A 75 13.56 -16.45 2.15
N GLU A 76 14.15 -17.60 1.81
CA GLU A 76 15.59 -17.73 1.51
C GLU A 76 15.99 -16.82 0.33
N LYS A 77 15.19 -16.80 -0.75
CA LYS A 77 15.40 -15.91 -1.90
C LYS A 77 15.32 -14.44 -1.50
N ALA A 78 14.35 -14.06 -0.67
CA ALA A 78 14.19 -12.68 -0.20
C ALA A 78 15.40 -12.23 0.64
N CYS A 79 15.87 -13.08 1.56
CA CYS A 79 17.06 -12.83 2.37
C CYS A 79 18.30 -12.66 1.48
N GLN A 80 18.52 -13.56 0.52
CA GLN A 80 19.67 -13.48 -0.38
C GLN A 80 19.62 -12.24 -1.26
N SER A 81 18.44 -11.88 -1.76
CA SER A 81 18.24 -10.64 -2.54
C SER A 81 18.57 -9.39 -1.73
N ALA A 82 18.12 -9.35 -0.47
CA ALA A 82 18.41 -8.23 0.42
C ALA A 82 19.93 -8.10 0.71
N ILE A 83 20.62 -9.22 0.96
CA ILE A 83 22.07 -9.25 1.16
C ILE A 83 22.79 -8.73 -0.08
N ASN A 84 22.40 -9.19 -1.26
CA ASN A 84 23.02 -8.80 -2.53
C ASN A 84 22.87 -7.30 -2.83
N ALA A 85 21.72 -6.71 -2.45
CA ALA A 85 21.42 -5.30 -2.67
C ALA A 85 22.08 -4.35 -1.63
N GLN A 86 22.62 -4.87 -0.53
CA GLN A 86 23.05 -4.08 0.61
C GLN A 86 24.15 -3.08 0.26
N ASN A 87 25.17 -3.50 -0.49
CA ASN A 87 26.30 -2.62 -0.84
C ASN A 87 25.85 -1.47 -1.73
N ASP A 88 25.11 -1.77 -2.80
CA ASP A 88 24.60 -0.75 -3.73
C ASP A 88 23.70 0.26 -2.99
N TRP A 89 22.87 -0.24 -2.05
CA TRP A 89 22.03 0.61 -1.22
C TRP A 89 22.82 1.54 -0.31
N ILE A 90 23.94 1.09 0.27
CA ILE A 90 24.84 1.90 1.09
C ILE A 90 25.54 2.94 0.23
N GLU A 91 26.04 2.57 -0.96
CA GLU A 91 26.75 3.44 -1.89
C GLU A 91 25.88 4.55 -2.48
N LEU A 92 24.55 4.38 -2.53
CA LEU A 92 23.64 5.44 -2.95
C LEU A 92 23.77 6.72 -2.12
N GLY A 93 24.20 6.61 -0.87
CA GLY A 93 24.28 7.73 0.07
C GLY A 93 22.90 8.15 0.62
N MET A 94 22.91 8.97 1.65
CA MET A 94 21.71 9.33 2.41
C MET A 94 20.70 10.10 1.54
N ASP A 95 21.14 11.09 0.78
CA ASP A 95 20.25 11.98 0.02
C ASP A 95 19.43 11.21 -1.04
N LYS A 96 20.09 10.32 -1.78
CA LYS A 96 19.39 9.52 -2.81
C LYS A 96 18.43 8.51 -2.20
N ARG A 97 18.79 7.94 -1.04
CA ARG A 97 17.87 7.04 -0.31
C ARG A 97 16.66 7.80 0.21
N ALA A 98 16.87 8.99 0.80
CA ALA A 98 15.79 9.87 1.25
C ALA A 98 14.84 10.23 0.12
N ALA A 99 15.36 10.58 -1.06
CA ALA A 99 14.55 10.92 -2.24
C ALA A 99 13.61 9.78 -2.68
N ILE A 100 13.99 8.51 -2.49
CA ILE A 100 13.13 7.37 -2.78
C ILE A 100 11.92 7.35 -1.83
N PHE A 101 12.13 7.60 -0.54
CA PHE A 101 11.05 7.65 0.44
C PHE A 101 10.16 8.88 0.25
N GLU A 102 10.74 10.04 -0.05
CA GLU A 102 9.98 11.26 -0.40
C GLU A 102 9.06 10.99 -1.60
N LYS A 103 9.59 10.33 -2.63
CA LYS A 103 8.78 9.94 -3.79
C LYS A 103 7.66 8.96 -3.45
N CYS A 104 7.92 8.02 -2.54
CA CYS A 104 6.89 7.10 -2.04
C CYS A 104 5.77 7.88 -1.31
N ALA A 105 6.14 8.81 -0.44
CA ALA A 105 5.17 9.65 0.28
C ALA A 105 4.32 10.50 -0.68
N GLU A 106 4.90 11.14 -1.69
CA GLU A 106 4.16 11.84 -2.73
C GLU A 106 3.12 10.96 -3.46
N LEU A 107 3.48 9.73 -3.77
CA LEU A 107 2.58 8.78 -4.42
C LEU A 107 1.43 8.37 -3.49
N LEU A 108 1.72 8.14 -2.21
CA LEU A 108 0.73 7.78 -1.20
C LEU A 108 -0.25 8.93 -0.93
N ALA A 109 0.26 10.15 -0.75
CA ALA A 109 -0.55 11.33 -0.52
C ALA A 109 -1.38 11.76 -1.74
N GLY A 110 -0.93 11.42 -2.95
CA GLY A 110 -1.53 11.81 -4.22
C GLY A 110 -2.22 10.66 -4.94
N LYS A 111 -1.57 10.16 -5.99
CA LYS A 111 -2.13 9.21 -6.97
C LYS A 111 -2.72 7.94 -6.35
N TRP A 112 -2.16 7.45 -5.27
CA TRP A 112 -2.54 6.17 -4.66
C TRP A 112 -3.48 6.34 -3.46
N ARG A 113 -3.72 7.58 -3.02
CA ARG A 113 -4.52 7.87 -1.82
C ARG A 113 -5.88 7.18 -1.82
N MET A 114 -6.69 7.40 -2.87
CA MET A 114 -8.02 6.79 -2.95
C MET A 114 -7.95 5.27 -3.04
N LYS A 115 -6.95 4.74 -3.73
CA LYS A 115 -6.74 3.30 -3.86
C LYS A 115 -6.44 2.64 -2.51
N ILE A 116 -5.58 3.25 -1.70
CA ILE A 116 -5.21 2.73 -0.38
C ILE A 116 -6.35 2.91 0.61
N ASN A 117 -7.05 4.05 0.57
CA ASN A 117 -8.22 4.28 1.41
C ASN A 117 -9.33 3.27 1.11
N ALA A 118 -9.65 3.01 -0.15
CA ALA A 118 -10.63 2.00 -0.56
C ALA A 118 -10.23 0.59 -0.09
N ALA A 119 -8.97 0.20 -0.30
CA ALA A 119 -8.45 -1.08 0.17
C ALA A 119 -8.53 -1.21 1.71
N THR A 120 -8.23 -0.14 2.44
CA THR A 120 -8.33 -0.10 3.89
C THR A 120 -9.79 -0.23 4.38
N MET A 121 -10.72 0.43 3.71
CA MET A 121 -12.14 0.32 4.02
C MET A 121 -12.66 -1.11 3.79
N LEU A 122 -12.36 -1.71 2.66
CA LEU A 122 -12.82 -3.06 2.31
C LEU A 122 -12.17 -4.14 3.17
N ASN A 123 -10.85 -4.08 3.35
CA ASN A 123 -10.08 -5.13 4.03
C ASN A 123 -10.13 -5.04 5.57
N GLN A 124 -10.46 -3.88 6.13
CA GLN A 124 -10.49 -3.64 7.58
C GLN A 124 -11.84 -3.13 8.10
N SER A 125 -12.86 -3.07 7.27
CA SER A 125 -14.21 -2.55 7.61
C SER A 125 -14.17 -1.15 8.24
N LYS A 126 -13.31 -0.27 7.71
CA LYS A 126 -13.15 1.10 8.20
C LYS A 126 -14.02 2.09 7.45
N THR A 127 -14.39 3.18 8.13
CA THR A 127 -15.02 4.34 7.48
C THR A 127 -13.98 5.11 6.64
N ALA A 128 -14.45 5.96 5.72
CA ALA A 128 -13.57 6.82 4.92
C ALA A 128 -12.64 7.67 5.80
N PHE A 129 -13.16 8.27 6.87
CA PHE A 129 -12.37 9.04 7.81
C PHE A 129 -11.28 8.21 8.52
N GLN A 130 -11.61 7.00 8.96
CA GLN A 130 -10.62 6.12 9.61
C GLN A 130 -9.54 5.66 8.63
N ALA A 131 -9.88 5.41 7.37
CA ALA A 131 -8.92 5.07 6.33
C ALA A 131 -7.99 6.25 6.04
N GLU A 132 -8.52 7.44 5.88
CA GLU A 132 -7.81 8.69 5.67
C GLU A 132 -6.77 8.97 6.77
N MET A 133 -7.19 8.87 8.03
CA MET A 133 -6.30 9.07 9.18
C MET A 133 -5.16 8.05 9.25
N ARG A 134 -5.35 6.85 8.69
CA ARG A 134 -4.32 5.82 8.67
C ARG A 134 -3.31 6.04 7.55
N THR A 135 -3.75 6.45 6.38
CA THR A 135 -2.88 6.79 5.24
C THR A 135 -1.92 7.90 5.63
N LYS A 136 -2.42 8.96 6.29
CA LYS A 136 -1.61 10.05 6.84
C LYS A 136 -0.51 9.58 7.80
N LYS A 137 -0.78 8.59 8.66
CA LYS A 137 0.24 8.03 9.57
C LYS A 137 1.34 7.29 8.82
N LEU A 138 1.03 6.63 7.69
CA LEU A 138 2.02 5.94 6.87
C LEU A 138 2.99 6.94 6.24
N ASP A 139 2.51 8.06 5.75
CA ASP A 139 3.34 9.13 5.16
C ASP A 139 4.32 9.68 6.19
N MET A 140 3.87 9.96 7.42
CA MET A 140 4.74 10.40 8.52
C MET A 140 5.85 9.40 8.87
N ILE A 141 5.55 8.10 8.89
CA ILE A 141 6.53 7.05 9.23
C ILE A 141 7.59 6.91 8.12
N ILE A 142 7.22 7.16 6.87
CA ILE A 142 8.14 7.05 5.73
C ILE A 142 9.14 8.22 5.70
N ILE A 143 8.74 9.39 6.19
CA ILE A 143 9.55 10.64 6.12
C ILE A 143 10.40 10.83 7.39
N MET A 144 10.06 10.23 8.52
CA MET A 144 10.86 10.25 9.77
C MET A 144 12.00 9.22 9.75
#